data_528d5e98459e0379b091fdb5bffdfec9
#
_entry.id   528d5e98459e0379b091fdb5bffdfec9
#
_cell.length_a   1.000
_cell.length_b   1.000
_cell.length_c   1.000
_cell.angle_alpha   90.00
_cell.angle_beta   90.00
_cell.angle_gamma   90.00
#
_symmetry.space_group_name_H-M   'P 1'
#
loop_
_entity.id
_entity.type
_entity.pdbx_description
1 polymer ?
#
loop_
_entity_poly.entity_id
_entity_poly.type
_entity_poly.pdbx_seq_one_letter_code
_entity_poly.pdbx_strand_id
1 'polypeptide(L)'
;MLIDGVPAGFNNVSHLDMMNLDIVDRVEIVKGGGAVLYGSEAYGGVINVITKSGYGNRVHVGVGNKGQREAHVTAGNDRFGIAAGRSEMGATENMTPSLGTKTINGTKVPYYVSFGDSKKNHLAATYKINDRLRMNYMYNQKRYTIDYNDGNENRLQHFMYDDREHFAQLQYKDESGFKATGYYNYRSIRNPDYYVVNPSNLEWEKSEHKRFGVDTEKRWDFGENHAIFGLNVKREIYSDTNQKFKSFGNSSSVLKHRACFGAYALNGYSLYGQYEKKTSDVTNVTFSFREELIRSDAGNYDAFLPQLQAVTKLNGKSSVYANVGRSFRMPTFRQLYYSSGVLLRNPDLKPEYGWNYEVGYKYEGEKDSLTASLFHVDLKDQITTRKVNVDGTSMTQSYNAAKYRNTGLEVDYRRKLDNHFDFNVGGLYNKPENKSSANGQWKNVLGRYQLSAGLNWHNRKADAAFNMNYMGKRVNNSSQKDVNPLLLSNIHAGYEVVKNGRLTVDVNNVFNRRDLSDPDGNYYTWGRTFLVGFDYKF
;
A
#
# COMPACT_ATOMS: atom_id res chain seq x y z
N MET A 1 -5.00 2.78 -0.56
CA MET A 1 -5.52 1.51 -1.10
C MET A 1 -6.99 1.38 -0.73
N LEU A 2 -7.80 0.87 -1.63
CA LEU A 2 -9.21 0.58 -1.43
C LEU A 2 -9.48 -0.90 -1.64
N ILE A 3 -10.55 -1.40 -1.03
CA ILE A 3 -11.14 -2.70 -1.31
C ILE A 3 -12.60 -2.45 -1.67
N ASP A 4 -12.99 -2.80 -2.90
CA ASP A 4 -14.31 -2.52 -3.47
C ASP A 4 -14.76 -1.05 -3.27
N GLY A 5 -13.84 -0.10 -3.46
CA GLY A 5 -14.08 1.33 -3.33
C GLY A 5 -13.98 1.90 -1.90
N VAL A 6 -13.85 1.07 -0.87
CA VAL A 6 -13.76 1.51 0.53
C VAL A 6 -12.30 1.58 0.99
N PRO A 7 -11.88 2.63 1.71
CA PRO A 7 -10.54 2.74 2.25
C PRO A 7 -10.16 1.55 3.16
N ALA A 8 -9.14 0.81 2.76
CA ALA A 8 -8.53 -0.27 3.51
C ALA A 8 -7.10 0.11 3.88
N GLY A 9 -6.70 -0.09 5.08
CA GLY A 9 -5.42 0.34 5.60
C GLY A 9 -5.53 1.57 6.48
N PHE A 10 -4.53 1.73 7.32
CA PHE A 10 -4.44 2.80 8.31
C PHE A 10 -3.02 3.38 8.29
N ASN A 11 -2.88 4.64 8.69
CA ASN A 11 -1.59 5.33 8.75
C ASN A 11 -0.83 5.36 7.41
N ASN A 12 -1.53 5.44 6.28
CA ASN A 12 -0.96 5.43 4.92
C ASN A 12 -0.15 4.15 4.59
N VAL A 13 -0.38 3.07 5.32
CA VAL A 13 0.24 1.76 5.05
C VAL A 13 -0.78 0.85 4.38
N SER A 14 -0.44 0.35 3.21
CA SER A 14 -1.22 -0.68 2.55
C SER A 14 -0.77 -2.06 3.05
N HIS A 15 -1.73 -2.94 3.28
CA HIS A 15 -1.47 -4.30 3.75
C HIS A 15 -1.69 -5.32 2.64
N LEU A 16 -1.25 -5.00 1.41
CA LEU A 16 -1.33 -5.91 0.26
C LEU A 16 -0.66 -7.26 0.54
N ASP A 17 0.38 -7.24 1.35
CA ASP A 17 1.09 -8.47 1.74
C ASP A 17 0.31 -9.36 2.73
N MET A 18 -0.76 -8.86 3.33
CA MET A 18 -1.68 -9.63 4.18
C MET A 18 -2.89 -10.16 3.42
N MET A 19 -3.15 -9.65 2.22
CA MET A 19 -4.35 -9.98 1.46
C MET A 19 -4.21 -11.35 0.79
N ASN A 20 -5.29 -12.13 0.86
CA ASN A 20 -5.42 -13.35 0.08
C ASN A 20 -5.77 -13.02 -1.39
N LEU A 21 -4.92 -13.41 -2.31
CA LEU A 21 -5.14 -13.19 -3.74
C LEU A 21 -6.28 -14.06 -4.32
N ASP A 22 -6.66 -15.14 -3.65
CA ASP A 22 -7.75 -16.01 -4.11
C ASP A 22 -9.10 -15.30 -4.20
N ILE A 23 -9.30 -14.26 -3.38
CA ILE A 23 -10.53 -13.45 -3.38
C ILE A 23 -10.51 -12.30 -4.38
N VAL A 24 -9.37 -12.00 -4.98
CA VAL A 24 -9.20 -10.86 -5.87
C VAL A 24 -9.68 -11.20 -7.27
N ASP A 25 -10.57 -10.38 -7.82
CA ASP A 25 -10.99 -10.41 -9.22
C ASP A 25 -9.97 -9.67 -10.09
N ARG A 26 -9.73 -8.40 -9.74
CA ARG A 26 -8.79 -7.52 -10.43
C ARG A 26 -8.29 -6.40 -9.52
N VAL A 27 -7.22 -5.78 -9.95
CA VAL A 27 -6.68 -4.56 -9.33
C VAL A 27 -6.81 -3.40 -10.31
N GLU A 28 -7.47 -2.34 -9.88
CA GLU A 28 -7.60 -1.10 -10.63
C GLU A 28 -6.62 -0.08 -10.08
N ILE A 29 -5.83 0.53 -10.95
CA ILE A 29 -4.84 1.54 -10.58
C ILE A 29 -5.22 2.85 -11.25
N VAL A 30 -5.52 3.86 -10.45
CA VAL A 30 -5.71 5.24 -10.90
C VAL A 30 -4.45 6.01 -10.54
N LYS A 31 -3.69 6.40 -11.55
CA LYS A 31 -2.47 7.20 -11.39
C LYS A 31 -2.83 8.68 -11.25
N GLY A 32 -2.00 9.44 -10.53
CA GLY A 32 -2.21 10.88 -10.35
C GLY A 32 -3.32 11.23 -9.36
N GLY A 33 -3.97 12.36 -9.55
CA GLY A 33 -4.92 12.97 -8.61
C GLY A 33 -6.28 12.28 -8.56
N GLY A 34 -6.38 11.08 -7.98
CA GLY A 34 -7.66 10.39 -7.72
C GLY A 34 -8.43 10.89 -6.48
N ALA A 35 -7.97 11.98 -5.86
CA ALA A 35 -8.46 12.45 -4.56
C ALA A 35 -9.94 12.86 -4.56
N VAL A 36 -10.48 13.29 -5.69
CA VAL A 36 -11.87 13.76 -5.77
C VAL A 36 -12.87 12.65 -5.45
N LEU A 37 -12.75 11.49 -6.09
CA LEU A 37 -13.68 10.38 -5.84
C LEU A 37 -13.34 9.60 -4.56
N TYR A 38 -12.04 9.51 -4.19
CA TYR A 38 -11.56 8.60 -3.17
C TYR A 38 -11.05 9.27 -1.89
N GLY A 39 -11.04 10.60 -1.84
CA GLY A 39 -10.71 11.38 -0.64
C GLY A 39 -9.22 11.54 -0.37
N SER A 40 -8.91 11.95 0.87
CA SER A 40 -7.59 12.40 1.32
C SER A 40 -6.46 11.37 1.19
N GLU A 41 -6.76 10.08 1.14
CA GLU A 41 -5.74 9.02 1.03
C GLU A 41 -5.28 8.78 -0.42
N ALA A 42 -5.87 9.48 -1.39
CA ALA A 42 -5.65 9.27 -2.83
C ALA A 42 -4.76 10.35 -3.49
N TYR A 43 -3.92 11.04 -2.72
CA TYR A 43 -3.15 12.19 -3.21
C TYR A 43 -2.08 11.82 -4.27
N GLY A 44 -1.53 10.61 -4.22
CA GLY A 44 -0.54 10.10 -5.18
C GLY A 44 -1.10 9.08 -6.16
N GLY A 45 -2.41 8.79 -6.08
CA GLY A 45 -3.10 7.78 -6.86
C GLY A 45 -3.87 6.79 -6.00
N VAL A 46 -4.57 5.87 -6.66
CA VAL A 46 -5.43 4.87 -6.01
C VAL A 46 -5.10 3.48 -6.51
N ILE A 47 -4.97 2.55 -5.58
CA ILE A 47 -5.01 1.11 -5.86
C ILE A 47 -6.33 0.61 -5.29
N ASN A 48 -7.24 0.17 -6.14
CA ASN A 48 -8.53 -0.39 -5.75
C ASN A 48 -8.55 -1.87 -6.07
N VAL A 49 -8.61 -2.70 -5.03
CA VAL A 49 -8.72 -4.15 -5.16
C VAL A 49 -10.19 -4.51 -5.24
N ILE A 50 -10.60 -5.07 -6.36
CA ILE A 50 -11.97 -5.55 -6.57
C ILE A 50 -12.03 -7.03 -6.20
N THR A 51 -12.94 -7.37 -5.31
CA THR A 51 -13.13 -8.75 -4.88
C THR A 51 -14.08 -9.51 -5.79
N LYS A 52 -13.87 -10.81 -5.91
CA LYS A 52 -14.76 -11.71 -6.65
C LYS A 52 -16.17 -11.71 -6.05
N SER A 53 -17.18 -11.82 -6.89
CA SER A 53 -18.59 -11.94 -6.46
C SER A 53 -18.95 -13.32 -5.92
N GLY A 54 -18.17 -14.34 -6.24
CA GLY A 54 -18.27 -15.71 -5.78
C GLY A 54 -16.92 -16.39 -5.90
N TYR A 55 -16.70 -17.47 -5.16
CA TYR A 55 -15.44 -18.20 -5.19
C TYR A 55 -15.67 -19.57 -5.82
N GLY A 56 -14.75 -19.97 -6.71
CA GLY A 56 -14.72 -21.34 -7.21
C GLY A 56 -14.23 -22.31 -6.12
N ASN A 57 -14.57 -23.57 -6.27
CA ASN A 57 -14.12 -24.62 -5.37
C ASN A 57 -12.67 -25.01 -5.72
N ARG A 58 -11.73 -24.71 -4.84
CA ARG A 58 -10.30 -24.94 -5.07
C ARG A 58 -9.58 -25.21 -3.75
N VAL A 59 -8.63 -26.11 -3.79
CA VAL A 59 -7.62 -26.30 -2.75
C VAL A 59 -6.26 -26.04 -3.37
N HIS A 60 -5.41 -25.31 -2.65
CA HIS A 60 -4.01 -25.09 -2.95
C HIS A 60 -3.15 -25.51 -1.78
N VAL A 61 -2.05 -26.20 -2.04
CA VAL A 61 -0.98 -26.50 -1.07
C VAL A 61 0.36 -26.22 -1.71
N GLY A 62 1.31 -25.67 -0.94
CA GLY A 62 2.63 -25.32 -1.44
C GLY A 62 3.71 -25.54 -0.39
N VAL A 63 4.91 -25.89 -0.86
CA VAL A 63 6.13 -26.02 -0.06
C VAL A 63 7.31 -25.43 -0.81
N GLY A 64 8.20 -24.77 -0.08
CA GLY A 64 9.35 -24.11 -0.67
C GLY A 64 10.57 -24.08 0.24
N ASN A 65 11.63 -23.43 -0.24
CA ASN A 65 12.81 -23.22 0.58
C ASN A 65 12.53 -22.19 1.70
N LYS A 66 13.47 -22.03 2.62
CA LYS A 66 13.35 -21.13 3.79
C LYS A 66 12.10 -21.42 4.62
N GLY A 67 11.67 -22.68 4.72
CA GLY A 67 10.51 -23.07 5.49
C GLY A 67 9.17 -22.56 4.94
N GLN A 68 9.10 -22.20 3.67
CA GLN A 68 7.83 -21.80 3.05
C GLN A 68 6.85 -22.96 3.02
N ARG A 69 5.63 -22.68 3.48
CA ARG A 69 4.49 -23.60 3.44
C ARG A 69 3.22 -22.78 3.28
N GLU A 70 2.33 -23.25 2.43
CA GLU A 70 1.02 -22.61 2.30
C GLU A 70 -0.08 -23.64 2.03
N ALA A 71 -1.26 -23.32 2.52
CA ALA A 71 -2.48 -24.08 2.28
C ALA A 71 -3.66 -23.12 2.22
N HIS A 72 -4.43 -23.19 1.14
CA HIS A 72 -5.57 -22.33 0.87
C HIS A 72 -6.74 -23.16 0.38
N VAL A 73 -7.93 -22.79 0.78
CA VAL A 73 -9.16 -23.37 0.29
C VAL A 73 -10.14 -22.25 -0.08
N THR A 74 -10.78 -22.40 -1.21
CA THR A 74 -11.95 -21.62 -1.58
C THR A 74 -13.12 -22.53 -1.90
N ALA A 75 -14.31 -22.15 -1.48
CA ALA A 75 -15.54 -22.85 -1.80
C ALA A 75 -16.69 -21.85 -1.95
N GLY A 76 -17.60 -22.12 -2.86
CA GLY A 76 -18.73 -21.22 -3.03
C GLY A 76 -19.56 -21.53 -4.27
N ASN A 77 -20.55 -20.67 -4.46
CA ASN A 77 -21.45 -20.66 -5.60
C ASN A 77 -21.83 -19.21 -5.94
N ASP A 78 -22.85 -19.02 -6.75
CA ASP A 78 -23.32 -17.68 -7.19
C ASP A 78 -23.85 -16.79 -6.05
N ARG A 79 -24.16 -17.35 -4.88
CA ARG A 79 -24.71 -16.62 -3.74
C ARG A 79 -23.74 -16.43 -2.60
N PHE A 80 -22.84 -17.38 -2.36
CA PHE A 80 -21.88 -17.28 -1.27
C PHE A 80 -20.51 -17.76 -1.69
N GLY A 81 -19.48 -17.27 -1.02
CA GLY A 81 -18.13 -17.73 -1.15
C GLY A 81 -17.38 -17.65 0.17
N ILE A 82 -16.55 -18.64 0.44
CA ILE A 82 -15.64 -18.68 1.57
C ILE A 82 -14.24 -18.95 1.05
N ALA A 83 -13.26 -18.22 1.57
CA ALA A 83 -11.84 -18.46 1.34
C ALA A 83 -11.11 -18.46 2.67
N ALA A 84 -10.29 -19.48 2.91
CA ALA A 84 -9.45 -19.54 4.10
C ALA A 84 -8.07 -20.07 3.73
N GLY A 85 -7.05 -19.64 4.48
CA GLY A 85 -5.72 -20.17 4.23
C GLY A 85 -4.69 -19.68 5.25
N ARG A 86 -3.54 -20.32 5.14
CA ARG A 86 -2.36 -20.06 5.94
C ARG A 86 -1.12 -20.13 5.08
N SER A 87 -0.24 -19.14 5.24
CA SER A 87 1.10 -19.11 4.65
C SER A 87 2.13 -18.91 5.75
N GLU A 88 3.21 -19.65 5.69
CA GLU A 88 4.32 -19.57 6.63
C GLU A 88 5.63 -19.39 5.87
N MET A 89 6.55 -18.72 6.50
CA MET A 89 7.92 -18.58 6.05
C MET A 89 8.85 -18.66 7.27
N GLY A 90 9.86 -19.49 7.21
CA GLY A 90 10.83 -19.64 8.29
C GLY A 90 11.74 -18.43 8.45
N ALA A 91 12.53 -18.46 9.50
CA ALA A 91 13.50 -17.41 9.82
C ALA A 91 14.55 -17.25 8.71
N THR A 92 14.98 -16.01 8.52
CA THR A 92 16.09 -15.67 7.62
C THR A 92 17.17 -14.98 8.45
N GLU A 93 18.28 -15.64 8.59
CA GLU A 93 19.41 -15.14 9.36
C GLU A 93 20.24 -14.14 8.54
N ASN A 94 20.78 -13.14 9.24
CA ASN A 94 21.79 -12.19 8.73
C ASN A 94 21.52 -11.67 7.33
N MET A 95 20.36 -11.06 7.12
CA MET A 95 19.92 -10.57 5.81
C MET A 95 20.73 -9.36 5.30
N THR A 96 21.52 -8.75 6.16
CA THR A 96 22.18 -7.48 5.85
C THR A 96 23.67 -7.57 6.07
N PRO A 97 24.49 -6.81 5.32
CA PRO A 97 25.77 -6.35 5.83
C PRO A 97 25.53 -5.64 7.17
N SER A 98 26.52 -5.62 8.04
CA SER A 98 26.41 -4.93 9.33
C SER A 98 25.74 -3.56 9.18
N LEU A 99 24.68 -3.31 9.93
CA LEU A 99 23.98 -2.02 9.97
C LEU A 99 24.77 -0.92 10.67
N GLY A 100 25.99 -1.20 11.10
CA GLY A 100 26.82 -0.32 11.88
C GLY A 100 27.28 -0.99 13.17
N THR A 101 27.63 -0.19 14.18
CA THR A 101 28.06 -0.68 15.48
C THR A 101 27.14 -0.21 16.59
N LYS A 102 26.86 -1.09 17.56
CA LYS A 102 26.26 -0.75 18.86
C LYS A 102 27.30 -0.87 19.97
N THR A 103 27.21 0.01 20.97
CA THR A 103 28.03 -0.11 22.16
C THR A 103 27.27 -0.96 23.19
N ILE A 104 27.81 -2.12 23.55
CA ILE A 104 27.27 -3.04 24.55
C ILE A 104 28.35 -3.22 25.60
N ASN A 105 28.01 -2.93 26.87
CA ASN A 105 28.98 -3.00 27.98
C ASN A 105 30.32 -2.31 27.68
N GLY A 106 30.26 -1.14 27.03
CA GLY A 106 31.46 -0.36 26.67
C GLY A 106 32.15 -0.81 25.38
N THR A 107 31.80 -1.95 24.79
CA THR A 107 32.43 -2.48 23.57
C THR A 107 31.56 -2.18 22.34
N LYS A 108 32.18 -1.67 21.28
CA LYS A 108 31.49 -1.49 19.97
C LYS A 108 31.44 -2.82 19.25
N VAL A 109 30.24 -3.34 19.00
CA VAL A 109 30.00 -4.58 18.25
C VAL A 109 29.22 -4.27 16.97
N PRO A 110 29.48 -4.95 15.85
CA PRO A 110 28.64 -4.86 14.66
C PRO A 110 27.27 -5.44 14.98
N TYR A 111 26.22 -4.95 14.32
CA TYR A 111 24.89 -5.52 14.50
C TYR A 111 24.19 -5.75 13.15
N TYR A 112 23.35 -6.75 13.12
CA TYR A 112 22.67 -7.28 11.95
C TYR A 112 21.17 -7.39 12.21
N VAL A 113 20.37 -7.40 11.15
CA VAL A 113 18.92 -7.69 11.22
C VAL A 113 18.68 -9.10 10.72
N SER A 114 17.90 -9.84 11.48
CA SER A 114 17.33 -11.12 11.08
C SER A 114 15.81 -11.04 11.17
N PHE A 115 15.12 -11.67 10.22
CA PHE A 115 13.69 -11.85 10.29
C PHE A 115 13.41 -13.27 10.78
N GLY A 116 12.63 -13.38 11.84
CA GLY A 116 12.16 -14.66 12.35
C GLY A 116 11.00 -15.22 11.53
N ASP A 117 10.38 -16.25 12.05
CA ASP A 117 9.23 -16.89 11.41
C ASP A 117 8.12 -15.88 11.12
N SER A 118 7.57 -15.96 9.92
CA SER A 118 6.40 -15.21 9.51
C SER A 118 5.24 -16.17 9.25
N LYS A 119 4.07 -15.88 9.84
CA LYS A 119 2.84 -16.66 9.69
C LYS A 119 1.70 -15.71 9.32
N LYS A 120 0.98 -16.03 8.24
CA LYS A 120 -0.18 -15.31 7.77
C LYS A 120 -1.38 -16.23 7.79
N ASN A 121 -2.49 -15.79 8.38
CA ASN A 121 -3.77 -16.47 8.31
C ASN A 121 -4.79 -15.51 7.69
N HIS A 122 -5.66 -16.03 6.86
CA HIS A 122 -6.75 -15.26 6.28
C HIS A 122 -8.05 -16.05 6.24
N LEU A 123 -9.14 -15.32 6.35
CA LEU A 123 -10.50 -15.80 6.15
C LEU A 123 -11.27 -14.72 5.40
N ALA A 124 -11.98 -15.10 4.37
CA ALA A 124 -12.89 -14.18 3.69
C ALA A 124 -14.22 -14.87 3.41
N ALA A 125 -15.29 -14.11 3.46
CA ALA A 125 -16.61 -14.56 3.10
C ALA A 125 -17.34 -13.48 2.29
N THR A 126 -18.06 -13.90 1.27
CA THR A 126 -18.98 -13.05 0.51
C THR A 126 -20.37 -13.69 0.48
N TYR A 127 -21.40 -12.89 0.63
CA TYR A 127 -22.77 -13.36 0.58
C TYR A 127 -23.67 -12.38 -0.19
N LYS A 128 -24.26 -12.84 -1.28
CA LYS A 128 -25.24 -12.12 -2.06
C LYS A 128 -26.62 -12.39 -1.47
N ILE A 129 -27.10 -11.47 -0.66
CA ILE A 129 -28.40 -11.56 0.01
C ILE A 129 -29.52 -11.56 -1.06
N ASN A 130 -29.41 -10.67 -2.04
CA ASN A 130 -30.23 -10.61 -3.25
C ASN A 130 -29.44 -9.88 -4.36
N ASP A 131 -30.08 -9.60 -5.50
CA ASP A 131 -29.39 -8.96 -6.64
C ASP A 131 -28.92 -7.53 -6.39
N ARG A 132 -29.44 -6.89 -5.33
CA ARG A 132 -29.11 -5.51 -4.96
C ARG A 132 -28.21 -5.40 -3.73
N LEU A 133 -28.14 -6.45 -2.90
CA LEU A 133 -27.51 -6.39 -1.60
C LEU A 133 -26.48 -7.50 -1.43
N ARG A 134 -25.22 -7.11 -1.16
CA ARG A 134 -24.08 -8.00 -0.96
C ARG A 134 -23.35 -7.65 0.32
N MET A 135 -22.91 -8.65 1.06
CA MET A 135 -22.06 -8.54 2.25
C MET A 135 -20.71 -9.18 1.97
N ASN A 136 -19.64 -8.51 2.38
CA ASN A 136 -18.27 -9.01 2.34
C ASN A 136 -17.67 -8.91 3.74
N TYR A 137 -16.90 -9.92 4.11
CA TYR A 137 -16.10 -9.93 5.33
C TYR A 137 -14.72 -10.50 5.05
N MET A 138 -13.67 -9.89 5.63
CA MET A 138 -12.31 -10.40 5.58
C MET A 138 -11.67 -10.28 6.96
N TYR A 139 -10.90 -11.30 7.31
CA TYR A 139 -9.99 -11.34 8.45
C TYR A 139 -8.60 -11.70 7.95
N ASN A 140 -7.63 -10.89 8.32
CA ASN A 140 -6.23 -11.13 8.05
C ASN A 140 -5.43 -11.06 9.36
N GLN A 141 -4.48 -11.97 9.54
CA GLN A 141 -3.52 -11.94 10.63
C GLN A 141 -2.13 -12.20 10.08
N LYS A 142 -1.16 -11.40 10.52
CA LYS A 142 0.26 -11.61 10.25
C LYS A 142 1.03 -11.57 11.56
N ARG A 143 1.76 -12.64 11.84
CA ARG A 143 2.75 -12.69 12.93
C ARG A 143 4.13 -12.79 12.33
N TYR A 144 5.06 -12.01 12.85
CA TYR A 144 6.46 -12.05 12.43
C TYR A 144 7.35 -11.49 13.52
N THR A 145 8.63 -11.85 13.48
CA THR A 145 9.65 -11.29 14.39
C THR A 145 10.74 -10.58 13.61
N ILE A 146 11.32 -9.57 14.25
CA ILE A 146 12.53 -8.89 13.79
C ILE A 146 13.53 -8.92 14.93
N ASP A 147 14.71 -9.48 14.66
CA ASP A 147 15.79 -9.56 15.61
C ASP A 147 16.99 -8.72 15.16
N TYR A 148 17.57 -8.01 16.08
CA TYR A 148 18.89 -7.40 15.91
C TYR A 148 19.89 -8.21 16.72
N ASN A 149 20.98 -8.66 16.10
CA ASN A 149 22.00 -9.49 16.72
C ASN A 149 23.42 -8.93 16.48
N ASP A 150 24.41 -9.45 17.20
CA ASP A 150 25.81 -8.96 17.17
C ASP A 150 26.70 -9.70 16.16
N GLY A 151 26.13 -10.49 15.28
CA GLY A 151 26.87 -11.32 14.34
C GLY A 151 27.38 -12.65 14.91
N ASN A 152 27.40 -12.82 16.23
CA ASN A 152 27.62 -14.09 16.95
C ASN A 152 26.32 -14.71 17.43
N GLU A 153 25.21 -14.31 16.79
CA GLU A 153 23.84 -14.74 17.09
C GLU A 153 23.33 -14.29 18.49
N ASN A 154 24.08 -13.48 19.24
CA ASN A 154 23.55 -12.90 20.45
C ASN A 154 22.49 -11.86 20.11
N ARG A 155 21.29 -12.11 20.55
CA ARG A 155 20.13 -11.25 20.30
C ARG A 155 20.22 -9.98 21.12
N LEU A 156 20.31 -8.83 20.45
CA LEU A 156 20.43 -7.51 21.07
C LEU A 156 19.07 -6.83 21.25
N GLN A 157 18.16 -7.04 20.30
CA GLN A 157 16.79 -6.55 20.33
C GLN A 157 15.89 -7.58 19.69
N HIS A 158 14.69 -7.71 20.22
CA HIS A 158 13.66 -8.60 19.71
C HIS A 158 12.35 -7.84 19.59
N PHE A 159 11.68 -7.99 18.46
CA PHE A 159 10.36 -7.44 18.20
C PHE A 159 9.48 -8.52 17.62
N MET A 160 8.43 -8.88 18.34
CA MET A 160 7.35 -9.72 17.81
C MET A 160 6.17 -8.84 17.45
N TYR A 161 5.59 -9.06 16.29
CA TYR A 161 4.40 -8.38 15.81
C TYR A 161 3.28 -9.38 15.60
N ASP A 162 2.09 -9.09 16.14
CA ASP A 162 0.83 -9.78 15.83
C ASP A 162 -0.14 -8.71 15.31
N ASP A 163 -0.24 -8.62 14.00
CA ASP A 163 -1.08 -7.68 13.27
C ASP A 163 -2.36 -8.39 12.81
N ARG A 164 -3.51 -7.86 13.19
CA ARG A 164 -4.83 -8.42 12.88
C ARG A 164 -5.71 -7.35 12.29
N GLU A 165 -6.40 -7.71 11.22
CA GLU A 165 -7.30 -6.82 10.51
C GLU A 165 -8.64 -7.50 10.26
N HIS A 166 -9.73 -6.78 10.49
CA HIS A 166 -11.10 -7.15 10.13
C HIS A 166 -11.66 -6.09 9.20
N PHE A 167 -12.25 -6.51 8.13
CA PHE A 167 -12.88 -5.67 7.16
C PHE A 167 -14.27 -6.21 6.84
N ALA A 168 -15.30 -5.41 7.03
CA ALA A 168 -16.68 -5.78 6.74
C ALA A 168 -17.34 -4.71 5.87
N GLN A 169 -18.12 -5.12 4.90
CA GLN A 169 -18.89 -4.25 4.02
C GLN A 169 -20.29 -4.80 3.80
N LEU A 170 -21.25 -3.87 3.71
CA LEU A 170 -22.59 -4.12 3.18
C LEU A 170 -22.82 -3.17 2.01
N GLN A 171 -22.97 -3.70 0.82
CA GLN A 171 -23.11 -2.95 -0.42
C GLN A 171 -24.51 -3.11 -0.97
N TYR A 172 -25.17 -1.99 -1.24
CA TYR A 172 -26.42 -1.90 -1.95
C TYR A 172 -26.21 -1.22 -3.30
N LYS A 173 -26.83 -1.75 -4.35
CA LYS A 173 -26.83 -1.16 -5.69
C LYS A 173 -28.16 -1.47 -6.36
N ASP A 174 -28.80 -0.48 -6.93
CA ASP A 174 -30.03 -0.66 -7.69
C ASP A 174 -29.88 -0.25 -9.17
N GLU A 175 -30.92 -0.54 -9.93
CA GLU A 175 -30.99 -0.22 -11.37
C GLU A 175 -31.12 1.27 -11.65
N SER A 176 -31.54 2.06 -10.66
CA SER A 176 -31.65 3.52 -10.81
C SER A 176 -30.27 4.22 -10.81
N GLY A 177 -29.18 3.48 -10.57
CA GLY A 177 -27.82 4.00 -10.43
C GLY A 177 -27.49 4.50 -9.02
N PHE A 178 -28.32 4.18 -8.02
CA PHE A 178 -28.01 4.46 -6.63
C PHE A 178 -27.18 3.33 -6.04
N LYS A 179 -26.11 3.72 -5.31
CA LYS A 179 -25.26 2.81 -4.53
C LYS A 179 -25.13 3.33 -3.11
N ALA A 180 -25.06 2.42 -2.16
CA ALA A 180 -24.73 2.71 -0.77
C ALA A 180 -23.83 1.61 -0.22
N THR A 181 -22.77 2.00 0.48
CA THR A 181 -21.84 1.06 1.11
C THR A 181 -21.62 1.45 2.56
N GLY A 182 -22.11 0.59 3.47
CA GLY A 182 -21.75 0.66 4.88
C GLY A 182 -20.50 -0.19 5.12
N TYR A 183 -19.56 0.29 5.93
CA TYR A 183 -18.31 -0.45 6.17
C TYR A 183 -17.79 -0.30 7.60
N TYR A 184 -17.05 -1.32 8.03
CA TYR A 184 -16.31 -1.34 9.29
C TYR A 184 -14.94 -1.97 9.08
N ASN A 185 -13.89 -1.25 9.47
CA ASN A 185 -12.51 -1.73 9.49
C ASN A 185 -11.97 -1.65 10.91
N TYR A 186 -11.36 -2.73 11.35
CA TYR A 186 -10.65 -2.80 12.62
C TYR A 186 -9.27 -3.37 12.40
N ARG A 187 -8.25 -2.74 12.96
CA ARG A 187 -6.89 -3.25 12.99
C ARG A 187 -6.31 -3.16 14.39
N SER A 188 -5.65 -4.20 14.83
CA SER A 188 -4.89 -4.24 16.06
C SER A 188 -3.47 -4.72 15.77
N ILE A 189 -2.49 -3.91 16.14
CA ILE A 189 -1.08 -4.30 16.14
C ILE A 189 -0.66 -4.48 17.58
N ARG A 190 -0.09 -5.64 17.89
CA ARG A 190 0.46 -5.97 19.20
C ARG A 190 1.91 -6.35 19.07
N ASN A 191 2.72 -5.85 19.99
CA ASN A 191 4.08 -6.32 20.22
C ASN A 191 4.09 -7.09 21.56
N PRO A 192 3.66 -8.37 21.56
CA PRO A 192 3.50 -9.13 22.81
C PRO A 192 4.84 -9.47 23.43
N ASP A 193 5.92 -9.38 22.68
CA ASP A 193 7.26 -9.71 23.12
C ASP A 193 8.25 -8.73 22.52
N TYR A 194 8.75 -7.82 23.35
CA TYR A 194 9.67 -6.77 22.97
C TYR A 194 10.73 -6.57 24.04
N TYR A 195 11.99 -6.73 23.72
CA TYR A 195 13.06 -6.40 24.65
C TYR A 195 14.26 -5.76 23.93
N VAL A 196 15.03 -4.97 24.68
CA VAL A 196 16.27 -4.34 24.24
C VAL A 196 17.36 -4.71 25.23
N VAL A 197 18.37 -5.49 24.78
CA VAL A 197 19.58 -5.88 25.51
C VAL A 197 19.35 -6.76 26.75
N ASN A 198 18.21 -6.64 27.44
CA ASN A 198 17.91 -7.41 28.64
C ASN A 198 16.52 -8.04 28.55
N PRO A 199 16.41 -9.39 28.46
CA PRO A 199 15.14 -10.09 28.36
C PRO A 199 14.17 -9.84 29.54
N SER A 200 14.67 -9.41 30.70
CA SER A 200 13.83 -9.08 31.86
C SER A 200 13.03 -7.78 31.70
N ASN A 201 13.31 -6.98 30.69
CA ASN A 201 12.61 -5.75 30.35
C ASN A 201 11.61 -5.97 29.22
N LEU A 202 10.82 -7.02 29.27
CA LEU A 202 9.74 -7.29 28.34
C LEU A 202 8.71 -6.15 28.42
N GLU A 203 8.42 -5.59 27.25
CA GLU A 203 7.44 -4.52 27.10
C GLU A 203 6.46 -4.94 26.00
N TRP A 204 5.20 -4.67 26.19
CA TRP A 204 4.22 -4.87 25.16
C TRP A 204 3.53 -3.56 24.79
N GLU A 205 3.27 -3.42 23.53
CA GLU A 205 2.58 -2.29 22.92
C GLU A 205 1.38 -2.82 22.15
N LYS A 206 0.25 -2.14 22.26
CA LYS A 206 -0.95 -2.42 21.48
C LYS A 206 -1.47 -1.12 20.89
N SER A 207 -1.59 -1.06 19.58
CA SER A 207 -2.33 -0.01 18.89
C SER A 207 -3.58 -0.58 18.22
N GLU A 208 -4.67 0.16 18.29
CA GLU A 208 -5.95 -0.21 17.68
C GLU A 208 -6.44 0.93 16.79
N HIS A 209 -6.91 0.57 15.61
CA HIS A 209 -7.59 1.45 14.69
C HIS A 209 -8.97 0.91 14.37
N LYS A 210 -9.97 1.78 14.44
CA LYS A 210 -11.34 1.49 14.04
C LYS A 210 -11.77 2.55 13.04
N ARG A 211 -12.35 2.13 11.94
CA ARG A 211 -12.99 3.02 10.97
C ARG A 211 -14.33 2.44 10.61
N PHE A 212 -15.34 3.25 10.66
CA PHE A 212 -16.66 2.90 10.15
C PHE A 212 -17.25 4.08 9.41
N GLY A 213 -18.07 3.81 8.43
CA GLY A 213 -18.67 4.85 7.64
C GLY A 213 -19.71 4.33 6.68
N VAL A 214 -20.33 5.29 6.02
CA VAL A 214 -21.28 5.08 4.95
C VAL A 214 -20.87 5.96 3.78
N ASP A 215 -20.80 5.36 2.60
CA ASP A 215 -20.64 6.03 1.33
C ASP A 215 -21.92 5.84 0.51
N THR A 216 -22.45 6.92 -0.06
CA THR A 216 -23.62 6.88 -0.93
C THR A 216 -23.32 7.61 -2.22
N GLU A 217 -23.77 7.06 -3.32
CA GLU A 217 -23.55 7.62 -4.65
C GLU A 217 -24.82 7.46 -5.50
N LYS A 218 -25.16 8.47 -6.24
CA LYS A 218 -26.21 8.42 -7.25
C LYS A 218 -25.64 8.85 -8.59
N ARG A 219 -25.86 8.04 -9.62
CA ARG A 219 -25.55 8.33 -11.01
C ARG A 219 -26.82 8.69 -11.77
N TRP A 220 -26.71 9.67 -12.64
CA TRP A 220 -27.73 10.05 -13.61
C TRP A 220 -27.10 10.06 -15.00
N ASP A 221 -27.85 9.56 -15.96
CA ASP A 221 -27.47 9.56 -17.37
C ASP A 221 -28.43 10.48 -18.15
N PHE A 222 -27.88 11.45 -18.87
CA PHE A 222 -28.62 12.46 -19.64
C PHE A 222 -28.19 12.35 -21.12
N GLY A 223 -28.71 11.34 -21.83
CA GLY A 223 -28.21 10.99 -23.15
C GLY A 223 -26.75 10.53 -23.08
N GLU A 224 -25.85 11.28 -23.71
CA GLU A 224 -24.41 10.96 -23.71
C GLU A 224 -23.63 11.64 -22.57
N ASN A 225 -24.31 12.37 -21.68
CA ASN A 225 -23.70 13.02 -20.52
C ASN A 225 -24.02 12.25 -19.25
N HIS A 226 -23.12 12.30 -18.26
CA HIS A 226 -23.26 11.57 -17.01
C HIS A 226 -22.99 12.50 -15.84
N ALA A 227 -23.78 12.37 -14.78
CA ALA A 227 -23.53 13.04 -13.50
C ALA A 227 -23.48 12.02 -12.38
N ILE A 228 -22.56 12.23 -11.45
CA ILE A 228 -22.45 11.48 -10.21
C ILE A 228 -22.46 12.48 -9.07
N PHE A 229 -23.19 12.15 -8.01
CA PHE A 229 -23.14 12.89 -6.77
C PHE A 229 -23.12 11.93 -5.61
N GLY A 230 -22.26 12.19 -4.62
CA GLY A 230 -22.10 11.29 -3.49
C GLY A 230 -21.80 12.00 -2.18
N LEU A 231 -22.10 11.28 -1.10
CA LEU A 231 -21.86 11.65 0.28
C LEU A 231 -21.07 10.55 0.97
N ASN A 232 -20.03 10.92 1.69
CA ASN A 232 -19.30 10.01 2.55
C ASN A 232 -19.28 10.56 3.98
N VAL A 233 -19.66 9.72 4.93
CA VAL A 233 -19.54 10.02 6.37
C VAL A 233 -18.73 8.91 7.01
N LYS A 234 -17.66 9.29 7.70
CA LYS A 234 -16.80 8.31 8.38
C LYS A 234 -16.39 8.78 9.77
N ARG A 235 -16.15 7.82 10.63
CA ARG A 235 -15.47 8.02 11.90
C ARG A 235 -14.30 7.08 12.02
N GLU A 236 -13.16 7.63 12.43
CA GLU A 236 -11.93 6.88 12.72
C GLU A 236 -11.56 7.09 14.18
N ILE A 237 -11.15 6.02 14.83
CA ILE A 237 -10.70 6.03 16.22
C ILE A 237 -9.35 5.33 16.26
N TYR A 238 -8.38 5.99 16.84
CA TYR A 238 -7.06 5.45 17.14
C TYR A 238 -6.88 5.39 18.65
N SER A 239 -6.46 4.25 19.17
CA SER A 239 -6.03 4.11 20.55
C SER A 239 -4.69 3.40 20.61
N ASP A 240 -3.85 3.89 21.51
CA ASP A 240 -2.57 3.29 21.81
C ASP A 240 -2.49 2.99 23.30
N THR A 241 -2.13 1.76 23.65
CA THR A 241 -1.92 1.31 25.02
C THR A 241 -0.47 0.85 25.14
N ASN A 242 0.34 1.67 25.74
CA ASN A 242 1.73 1.36 26.00
C ASN A 242 1.92 1.11 27.50
N GLN A 243 2.17 -0.14 27.89
CA GLN A 243 2.45 -0.45 29.31
C GLN A 243 3.95 -0.27 29.58
N LYS A 244 4.26 0.83 30.25
CA LYS A 244 5.51 1.16 30.96
C LYS A 244 6.78 0.71 30.25
N PHE A 245 7.36 1.60 29.45
CA PHE A 245 8.80 1.51 29.16
C PHE A 245 9.59 1.61 30.46
N LYS A 246 10.00 0.50 31.02
CA LYS A 246 11.05 0.47 32.02
C LYS A 246 12.39 0.66 31.29
N SER A 247 12.95 1.83 31.47
CA SER A 247 14.33 2.23 31.18
C SER A 247 14.84 2.20 29.72
N PHE A 248 14.59 3.28 28.99
CA PHE A 248 15.65 3.87 28.19
C PHE A 248 16.22 5.05 28.97
N GLY A 249 17.22 4.82 29.80
CA GLY A 249 17.89 5.85 30.60
C GLY A 249 17.01 6.50 31.69
N ASN A 250 17.58 6.81 32.79
CA ASN A 250 17.00 7.35 34.03
C ASN A 250 16.43 8.78 33.94
N SER A 251 15.85 9.25 32.84
CA SER A 251 15.27 10.59 32.79
C SER A 251 13.74 10.55 32.84
N SER A 252 13.19 11.04 33.92
CA SER A 252 11.75 11.18 34.16
C SER A 252 11.02 12.05 33.11
N SER A 253 11.74 12.92 32.41
CA SER A 253 11.25 13.80 31.35
C SER A 253 10.97 13.05 30.06
N VAL A 254 11.77 12.04 29.69
CA VAL A 254 11.55 11.18 28.54
C VAL A 254 10.25 10.38 28.71
N LEU A 255 9.92 9.97 29.93
CA LEU A 255 8.66 9.26 30.24
C LEU A 255 7.42 10.12 30.06
N LYS A 256 7.48 11.43 30.35
CA LYS A 256 6.35 12.34 30.15
C LYS A 256 5.97 12.53 28.68
N HIS A 257 6.94 12.43 27.76
CA HIS A 257 6.71 12.54 26.32
C HIS A 257 6.35 11.21 25.65
N ARG A 258 6.47 10.08 26.37
CA ARG A 258 6.24 8.71 25.86
C ARG A 258 4.81 8.22 26.01
N ALA A 259 4.03 8.82 26.87
CA ALA A 259 2.69 8.33 27.17
C ALA A 259 1.68 8.90 26.16
N CYS A 260 1.37 8.14 25.13
CA CYS A 260 0.12 8.31 24.38
C CYS A 260 -0.92 7.39 25.01
N PHE A 261 -1.54 7.85 26.08
CA PHE A 261 -2.70 7.19 26.66
C PHE A 261 -3.94 7.94 26.18
N GLY A 262 -4.74 7.32 25.36
CA GLY A 262 -6.01 7.90 24.96
C GLY A 262 -6.56 7.28 23.67
N ALA A 263 -7.83 7.51 23.46
CA ALA A 263 -8.48 7.29 22.18
C ALA A 263 -8.64 8.64 21.49
N TYR A 264 -8.13 8.76 20.27
CA TYR A 264 -8.24 9.95 19.44
C TYR A 264 -9.23 9.66 18.32
N ALA A 265 -10.10 10.62 18.04
CA ALA A 265 -11.13 10.45 17.03
C ALA A 265 -11.00 11.47 15.89
N LEU A 266 -11.44 11.05 14.73
CA LEU A 266 -11.60 11.88 13.56
C LEU A 266 -12.98 11.58 12.96
N ASN A 267 -13.78 12.62 12.73
CA ASN A 267 -15.02 12.52 11.96
C ASN A 267 -14.78 13.22 10.61
N GLY A 268 -15.06 12.51 9.52
CA GLY A 268 -14.96 13.02 8.17
C GLY A 268 -16.34 13.08 7.52
N TYR A 269 -16.64 14.17 6.87
CA TYR A 269 -17.85 14.39 6.10
C TYR A 269 -17.43 14.89 4.73
N SER A 270 -17.88 14.25 3.69
CA SER A 270 -17.50 14.64 2.35
C SER A 270 -18.69 14.69 1.43
N LEU A 271 -18.72 15.73 0.62
CA LEU A 271 -19.61 15.88 -0.50
C LEU A 271 -18.77 15.81 -1.77
N TYR A 272 -19.14 14.99 -2.73
CA TYR A 272 -18.44 14.94 -4.00
C TYR A 272 -19.37 14.86 -5.19
N GLY A 273 -18.90 15.34 -6.32
CA GLY A 273 -19.66 15.30 -7.56
C GLY A 273 -18.75 15.24 -8.78
N GLN A 274 -19.29 14.67 -9.84
CA GLN A 274 -18.64 14.59 -11.14
C GLN A 274 -19.69 14.83 -12.22
N TYR A 275 -19.35 15.62 -13.22
CA TYR A 275 -20.15 15.79 -14.41
C TYR A 275 -19.29 15.59 -15.65
N GLU A 276 -19.64 14.58 -16.43
CA GLU A 276 -19.03 14.29 -17.73
C GLU A 276 -19.94 14.80 -18.84
N LYS A 277 -19.38 15.65 -19.67
CA LYS A 277 -20.04 16.25 -20.82
C LYS A 277 -19.35 15.83 -22.11
N LYS A 278 -20.11 15.28 -23.02
CA LYS A 278 -19.69 15.14 -24.42
C LYS A 278 -19.75 16.50 -25.09
N THR A 279 -18.56 17.09 -25.34
CA THR A 279 -18.45 18.44 -25.94
C THR A 279 -18.38 18.41 -27.46
N SER A 280 -18.00 17.25 -28.02
CA SER A 280 -18.06 16.95 -29.46
C SER A 280 -18.14 15.42 -29.65
N ASP A 281 -18.26 14.97 -30.90
CA ASP A 281 -18.29 13.53 -31.22
C ASP A 281 -17.03 12.77 -30.80
N VAL A 282 -15.94 13.48 -30.57
CA VAL A 282 -14.63 12.91 -30.25
C VAL A 282 -14.12 13.34 -28.87
N THR A 283 -14.74 14.32 -28.21
CA THR A 283 -14.21 14.90 -26.96
C THR A 283 -15.21 14.85 -25.83
N ASN A 284 -14.77 14.26 -24.71
CA ASN A 284 -15.46 14.33 -23.42
C ASN A 284 -14.66 15.20 -22.45
N VAL A 285 -15.36 16.04 -21.70
CA VAL A 285 -14.79 16.85 -20.62
C VAL A 285 -15.49 16.47 -19.32
N THR A 286 -14.71 16.15 -18.30
CA THR A 286 -15.19 15.80 -16.98
C THR A 286 -14.75 16.83 -15.97
N PHE A 287 -15.71 17.43 -15.28
CA PHE A 287 -15.47 18.27 -14.11
C PHE A 287 -15.85 17.47 -12.86
N SER A 288 -14.96 17.45 -11.87
CA SER A 288 -15.21 16.79 -10.59
C SER A 288 -14.83 17.70 -9.44
N PHE A 289 -15.50 17.56 -8.32
CA PHE A 289 -15.16 18.26 -7.09
C PHE A 289 -15.42 17.39 -5.86
N ARG A 290 -14.68 17.67 -4.80
CA ARG A 290 -14.96 17.14 -3.45
C ARG A 290 -14.75 18.24 -2.43
N GLU A 291 -15.68 18.37 -1.50
CA GLU A 291 -15.52 19.11 -0.26
C GLU A 291 -15.33 18.10 0.87
N GLU A 292 -14.26 18.22 1.59
CA GLU A 292 -13.89 17.35 2.72
C GLU A 292 -13.87 18.18 3.99
N LEU A 293 -14.74 17.84 4.95
CA LEU A 293 -14.81 18.46 6.27
C LEU A 293 -14.32 17.46 7.31
N ILE A 294 -13.21 17.76 7.98
CA ILE A 294 -12.62 16.89 8.99
C ILE A 294 -12.65 17.58 10.34
N ARG A 295 -13.15 16.87 11.34
CA ARG A 295 -13.25 17.29 12.73
C ARG A 295 -12.53 16.27 13.59
N SER A 296 -11.45 16.68 14.24
CA SER A 296 -10.59 15.78 15.01
C SER A 296 -10.09 16.44 16.30
N ASP A 297 -9.54 15.63 17.19
CA ASP A 297 -8.93 16.11 18.44
C ASP A 297 -7.69 17.02 18.19
N ALA A 298 -7.06 16.93 17.00
CA ALA A 298 -5.96 17.82 16.61
C ALA A 298 -6.41 19.14 15.97
N GLY A 299 -7.70 19.26 15.62
CA GLY A 299 -8.26 20.45 14.98
C GLY A 299 -9.26 20.13 13.88
N ASN A 300 -9.77 21.20 13.29
CA ASN A 300 -10.72 21.16 12.20
C ASN A 300 -10.03 21.52 10.89
N TYR A 301 -10.31 20.74 9.83
CA TYR A 301 -9.71 20.94 8.52
C TYR A 301 -10.79 20.85 7.45
N ASP A 302 -10.71 21.74 6.48
CA ASP A 302 -11.62 21.81 5.34
C ASP A 302 -10.79 21.84 4.07
N ALA A 303 -11.20 21.07 3.06
CA ALA A 303 -10.47 20.98 1.80
C ALA A 303 -11.40 20.86 0.59
N PHE A 304 -11.35 21.87 -0.28
CA PHE A 304 -11.98 21.81 -1.59
C PHE A 304 -11.00 21.28 -2.64
N LEU A 305 -11.41 20.21 -3.34
CA LEU A 305 -10.57 19.43 -4.26
C LEU A 305 -11.22 19.42 -5.66
N PRO A 306 -10.99 20.44 -6.50
CA PRO A 306 -11.46 20.44 -7.87
C PRO A 306 -10.57 19.58 -8.77
N GLN A 307 -11.17 19.02 -9.83
CA GLN A 307 -10.48 18.31 -10.90
C GLN A 307 -11.16 18.59 -12.23
N LEU A 308 -10.36 18.78 -13.27
CA LEU A 308 -10.80 18.88 -14.66
C LEU A 308 -10.03 17.87 -15.50
N GLN A 309 -10.75 17.09 -16.28
CA GLN A 309 -10.20 16.12 -17.20
C GLN A 309 -10.83 16.30 -18.59
N ALA A 310 -10.04 16.13 -19.62
CA ALA A 310 -10.51 16.07 -21.00
C ALA A 310 -9.91 14.86 -21.70
N VAL A 311 -10.72 14.17 -22.50
CA VAL A 311 -10.31 13.04 -23.34
C VAL A 311 -10.80 13.29 -24.74
N THR A 312 -9.88 13.25 -25.73
CA THR A 312 -10.20 13.44 -27.15
C THR A 312 -9.77 12.20 -27.93
N LYS A 313 -10.70 11.56 -28.62
CA LYS A 313 -10.41 10.49 -29.57
C LYS A 313 -9.79 11.09 -30.83
N LEU A 314 -8.61 10.64 -31.21
CA LEU A 314 -7.94 11.03 -32.46
C LEU A 314 -8.45 10.19 -33.63
N ASN A 315 -8.75 8.94 -33.34
CA ASN A 315 -9.34 7.95 -34.26
C ASN A 315 -9.94 6.78 -33.46
N GLY A 316 -10.36 5.72 -34.16
CA GLY A 316 -10.96 4.54 -33.51
C GLY A 316 -10.04 3.76 -32.56
N LYS A 317 -8.73 4.02 -32.56
CA LYS A 317 -7.72 3.29 -31.77
C LYS A 317 -6.91 4.20 -30.83
N SER A 318 -6.96 5.50 -31.00
CA SER A 318 -6.08 6.43 -30.30
C SER A 318 -6.84 7.55 -29.63
N SER A 319 -6.41 7.94 -28.43
CA SER A 319 -6.89 9.12 -27.72
C SER A 319 -5.76 9.87 -27.02
N VAL A 320 -5.97 11.15 -26.81
CA VAL A 320 -5.16 11.98 -25.92
C VAL A 320 -6.02 12.41 -24.75
N TYR A 321 -5.39 12.59 -23.59
CA TYR A 321 -6.08 13.10 -22.42
C TYR A 321 -5.22 14.12 -21.68
N ALA A 322 -5.89 15.00 -20.94
CA ALA A 322 -5.27 15.91 -20.01
C ALA A 322 -6.06 15.90 -18.70
N ASN A 323 -5.35 15.99 -17.59
CA ASN A 323 -5.94 16.02 -16.26
C ASN A 323 -5.23 17.05 -15.40
N VAL A 324 -6.00 17.85 -14.66
CA VAL A 324 -5.50 18.72 -13.61
C VAL A 324 -6.40 18.60 -12.40
N GLY A 325 -5.82 18.35 -11.23
CA GLY A 325 -6.59 18.17 -10.00
C GLY A 325 -5.82 18.54 -8.75
N ARG A 326 -6.55 19.02 -7.76
CA ARG A 326 -6.01 19.29 -6.43
C ARG A 326 -6.12 18.04 -5.56
N SER A 327 -5.07 17.76 -4.81
CA SER A 327 -5.00 16.66 -3.86
C SER A 327 -4.68 17.16 -2.45
N PHE A 328 -4.99 16.34 -1.48
CA PHE A 328 -4.89 16.65 -0.06
C PHE A 328 -4.60 15.37 0.72
N ARG A 329 -3.79 15.47 1.78
CA ARG A 329 -3.51 14.35 2.68
C ARG A 329 -3.50 14.81 4.14
N MET A 330 -4.30 14.16 4.98
CA MET A 330 -4.26 14.35 6.43
C MET A 330 -3.00 13.76 7.05
N PRO A 331 -2.46 14.39 8.11
CA PRO A 331 -1.50 13.72 8.99
C PRO A 331 -2.11 12.43 9.56
N THR A 332 -1.29 11.40 9.70
CA THR A 332 -1.74 10.17 10.33
C THR A 332 -1.87 10.33 11.84
N PHE A 333 -2.72 9.51 12.48
CA PHE A 333 -2.81 9.49 13.94
C PHE A 333 -1.45 9.24 14.61
N ARG A 334 -0.61 8.38 14.01
CA ARG A 334 0.73 8.11 14.52
C ARG A 334 1.62 9.36 14.50
N GLN A 335 1.53 10.20 13.48
CA GLN A 335 2.29 11.45 13.38
C GLN A 335 1.81 12.49 14.39
N LEU A 336 0.48 12.57 14.59
CA LEU A 336 -0.15 13.53 15.48
C LEU A 336 0.02 13.18 16.97
N TYR A 337 -0.13 11.90 17.33
CA TYR A 337 -0.36 11.52 18.71
C TYR A 337 0.61 10.49 19.28
N TYR A 338 1.33 9.74 18.43
CA TYR A 338 2.22 8.67 18.92
C TYR A 338 3.60 9.20 19.32
N SER A 339 4.04 8.83 20.51
CA SER A 339 5.42 9.01 20.97
C SER A 339 6.02 7.69 21.46
N SER A 340 7.32 7.52 21.24
CA SER A 340 8.10 6.38 21.71
C SER A 340 9.47 6.84 22.21
N GLY A 341 10.37 5.93 22.55
CA GLY A 341 11.74 6.27 22.95
C GLY A 341 12.54 7.05 21.92
N VAL A 342 12.13 6.99 20.66
CA VAL A 342 12.84 7.60 19.53
C VAL A 342 11.96 8.49 18.66
N LEU A 343 10.64 8.45 18.85
CA LEU A 343 9.66 9.25 18.11
C LEU A 343 8.97 10.24 19.03
N LEU A 344 8.73 11.45 18.55
CA LEU A 344 7.99 12.48 19.24
C LEU A 344 6.77 12.89 18.41
N ARG A 345 5.59 12.85 19.04
CA ARG A 345 4.33 13.32 18.44
C ARG A 345 4.39 14.80 18.05
N ASN A 346 3.57 15.18 17.09
CA ASN A 346 3.36 16.59 16.75
C ASN A 346 1.87 16.85 16.44
N PRO A 347 1.08 17.30 17.42
CA PRO A 347 -0.33 17.62 17.22
C PRO A 347 -0.58 18.85 16.34
N ASP A 348 0.45 19.69 16.11
CA ASP A 348 0.35 20.92 15.30
C ASP A 348 0.52 20.69 13.80
N LEU A 349 0.62 19.42 13.36
CA LEU A 349 0.74 19.08 11.94
C LEU A 349 -0.50 19.53 11.16
N LYS A 350 -0.23 20.15 10.02
CA LYS A 350 -1.24 20.56 9.03
C LYS A 350 -1.32 19.54 7.90
N PRO A 351 -2.47 19.46 7.21
CA PRO A 351 -2.58 18.66 5.99
C PRO A 351 -1.61 19.11 4.90
N GLU A 352 -1.21 18.19 4.07
CA GLU A 352 -0.49 18.44 2.84
C GLU A 352 -1.47 18.77 1.72
N TYR A 353 -1.13 19.70 0.84
CA TYR A 353 -1.91 20.04 -0.35
C TYR A 353 -1.06 20.01 -1.59
N GLY A 354 -1.64 19.62 -2.70
CA GLY A 354 -0.90 19.63 -3.95
C GLY A 354 -1.76 19.71 -5.20
N TRP A 355 -1.09 19.98 -6.31
CA TRP A 355 -1.65 19.93 -7.65
C TRP A 355 -0.98 18.84 -8.45
N ASN A 356 -1.78 18.13 -9.20
CA ASN A 356 -1.34 17.10 -10.14
C ASN A 356 -1.74 17.53 -11.54
N TYR A 357 -0.81 17.45 -12.47
CA TYR A 357 -0.97 17.77 -13.89
C TYR A 357 -0.53 16.55 -14.69
N GLU A 358 -1.31 16.14 -15.64
CA GLU A 358 -0.98 15.01 -16.49
C GLU A 358 -1.52 15.24 -17.91
N VAL A 359 -0.70 14.90 -18.90
CA VAL A 359 -1.09 14.81 -20.31
C VAL A 359 -0.63 13.45 -20.82
N GLY A 360 -1.50 12.74 -21.51
CA GLY A 360 -1.17 11.41 -21.98
C GLY A 360 -1.80 11.04 -23.31
N TYR A 361 -1.23 10.00 -23.89
CA TYR A 361 -1.65 9.36 -25.12
C TYR A 361 -1.96 7.90 -24.84
N LYS A 362 -3.07 7.40 -25.37
CA LYS A 362 -3.46 5.99 -25.33
C LYS A 362 -3.71 5.49 -26.74
N TYR A 363 -3.19 4.31 -27.00
CA TYR A 363 -3.44 3.56 -28.22
C TYR A 363 -3.89 2.15 -27.83
N GLU A 364 -4.96 1.67 -28.45
CA GLU A 364 -5.51 0.33 -28.28
C GLU A 364 -5.74 -0.30 -29.64
N GLY A 365 -4.79 -1.14 -30.06
CA GLY A 365 -4.87 -1.95 -31.26
C GLY A 365 -5.53 -3.30 -31.01
N GLU A 366 -5.59 -4.14 -32.04
CA GLU A 366 -6.14 -5.51 -31.89
C GLU A 366 -5.22 -6.44 -31.07
N LYS A 367 -3.91 -6.25 -31.20
CA LYS A 367 -2.90 -7.10 -30.56
C LYS A 367 -1.97 -6.33 -29.62
N ASP A 368 -2.02 -5.03 -29.60
CA ASP A 368 -1.10 -4.21 -28.85
C ASP A 368 -1.77 -2.98 -28.26
N SER A 369 -1.24 -2.51 -27.14
CA SER A 369 -1.64 -1.27 -26.50
C SER A 369 -0.42 -0.48 -26.05
N LEU A 370 -0.53 0.84 -26.11
CA LEU A 370 0.47 1.79 -25.66
C LEU A 370 -0.19 2.87 -24.82
N THR A 371 0.37 3.13 -23.64
CA THR A 371 0.06 4.31 -22.85
C THR A 371 1.34 5.09 -22.63
N ALA A 372 1.31 6.39 -22.90
CA ALA A 372 2.42 7.29 -22.58
C ALA A 372 1.86 8.51 -21.86
N SER A 373 2.47 8.92 -20.74
CA SER A 373 2.04 10.11 -20.01
C SER A 373 3.22 10.93 -19.51
N LEU A 374 3.05 12.25 -19.58
CA LEU A 374 3.90 13.25 -18.92
C LEU A 374 3.13 13.80 -17.73
N PHE A 375 3.74 13.78 -16.57
CA PHE A 375 3.10 14.25 -15.34
C PHE A 375 3.99 15.22 -14.54
N HIS A 376 3.33 16.06 -13.77
CA HIS A 376 3.94 16.93 -12.77
C HIS A 376 3.09 16.97 -11.49
N VAL A 377 3.75 16.79 -10.37
CA VAL A 377 3.15 16.89 -9.02
C VAL A 377 3.88 17.97 -8.23
N ASP A 378 3.14 18.88 -7.63
CA ASP A 378 3.67 19.93 -6.73
C ASP A 378 2.89 19.89 -5.41
N LEU A 379 3.58 19.55 -4.30
CA LEU A 379 3.00 19.47 -2.97
C LEU A 379 3.59 20.56 -2.08
N LYS A 380 2.73 21.15 -1.26
CA LYS A 380 3.08 22.10 -0.20
C LYS A 380 2.82 21.46 1.17
N ASP A 381 3.53 21.95 2.17
CA ASP A 381 3.39 21.49 3.56
C ASP A 381 3.63 19.97 3.74
N GLN A 382 4.48 19.39 2.91
CA GLN A 382 4.80 17.95 2.97
C GLN A 382 5.27 17.58 4.37
N ILE A 383 4.69 16.51 4.92
CA ILE A 383 5.08 16.01 6.23
C ILE A 383 6.33 15.14 6.07
N THR A 384 7.39 15.57 6.70
CA THR A 384 8.68 14.87 6.78
C THR A 384 9.15 14.80 8.23
N THR A 385 10.37 14.32 8.47
CA THR A 385 10.90 14.15 9.82
C THR A 385 12.14 15.01 10.05
N ARG A 386 12.32 15.42 11.29
CA ARG A 386 13.52 16.11 11.78
C ARG A 386 13.99 15.50 13.10
N LYS A 387 15.26 15.69 13.42
CA LYS A 387 15.78 15.41 14.76
C LYS A 387 15.53 16.61 15.65
N VAL A 388 14.98 16.34 16.83
CA VAL A 388 14.77 17.32 17.91
C VAL A 388 15.42 16.81 19.17
N ASN A 389 16.00 17.69 19.98
CA ASN A 389 16.56 17.32 21.26
C ASN A 389 15.51 17.60 22.35
N VAL A 390 15.13 16.56 23.09
CA VAL A 390 14.24 16.65 24.24
C VAL A 390 14.99 16.16 25.46
N ASP A 391 15.34 17.08 26.37
CA ASP A 391 16.07 16.79 27.60
C ASP A 391 17.34 15.95 27.38
N GLY A 392 18.16 16.33 26.38
CA GLY A 392 19.40 15.64 26.03
C GLY A 392 19.20 14.40 25.15
N THR A 393 17.99 13.99 24.89
CA THR A 393 17.69 12.82 24.03
C THR A 393 17.31 13.26 22.61
N SER A 394 18.01 12.73 21.59
CA SER A 394 17.71 12.98 20.19
C SER A 394 16.50 12.15 19.75
N MET A 395 15.40 12.80 19.47
CA MET A 395 14.14 12.19 19.01
C MET A 395 13.83 12.57 17.57
N THR A 396 13.05 11.74 16.88
CA THR A 396 12.55 12.05 15.54
C THR A 396 11.13 12.58 15.65
N GLN A 397 10.87 13.76 15.08
CA GLN A 397 9.56 14.39 15.07
C GLN A 397 9.10 14.65 13.63
N SER A 398 7.84 14.33 13.33
CA SER A 398 7.20 14.75 12.08
C SER A 398 6.93 16.25 12.10
N TYR A 399 7.13 16.92 10.98
CA TYR A 399 6.79 18.34 10.82
C TYR A 399 6.43 18.64 9.35
N ASN A 400 5.69 19.72 9.10
CA ASN A 400 5.41 20.14 7.75
C ASN A 400 6.66 20.78 7.15
N ALA A 401 7.21 20.12 6.11
CA ALA A 401 8.32 20.64 5.32
C ALA A 401 7.83 21.62 4.26
N ALA A 402 8.77 22.27 3.57
CA ALA A 402 8.40 23.30 2.63
C ALA A 402 7.67 22.77 1.39
N LYS A 403 8.26 21.83 0.64
CA LYS A 403 7.72 21.44 -0.68
C LYS A 403 8.22 20.07 -1.15
N TYR A 404 7.41 19.42 -1.99
CA TYR A 404 7.79 18.27 -2.82
C TYR A 404 7.37 18.54 -4.27
N ARG A 405 8.15 18.06 -5.22
CA ARG A 405 7.78 18.04 -6.64
C ARG A 405 8.26 16.76 -7.31
N ASN A 406 7.52 16.34 -8.31
CA ASN A 406 7.92 15.21 -9.15
C ASN A 406 7.45 15.45 -10.58
N THR A 407 8.37 15.45 -11.54
CA THR A 407 8.08 15.51 -12.96
C THR A 407 8.59 14.24 -13.61
N GLY A 408 7.79 13.61 -14.45
CA GLY A 408 8.18 12.35 -15.06
C GLY A 408 7.46 12.05 -16.35
N LEU A 409 8.05 11.10 -17.10
CA LEU A 409 7.50 10.46 -18.26
C LEU A 409 7.34 8.98 -17.98
N GLU A 410 6.15 8.46 -18.25
CA GLU A 410 5.83 7.04 -18.12
C GLU A 410 5.36 6.49 -19.47
N VAL A 411 5.81 5.29 -19.79
CA VAL A 411 5.41 4.57 -21.02
C VAL A 411 5.17 3.12 -20.67
N ASP A 412 4.00 2.59 -21.03
CA ASP A 412 3.63 1.19 -20.90
C ASP A 412 3.21 0.65 -22.27
N TYR A 413 3.83 -0.43 -22.72
CA TYR A 413 3.51 -1.12 -23.95
C TYR A 413 3.23 -2.59 -23.69
N ARG A 414 2.17 -3.12 -24.29
CA ARG A 414 1.80 -4.55 -24.25
C ARG A 414 1.53 -5.02 -25.66
N ARG A 415 1.90 -6.28 -25.93
CA ARG A 415 1.63 -6.91 -27.24
C ARG A 415 1.38 -8.41 -27.11
N LYS A 416 0.33 -8.88 -27.75
CA LYS A 416 0.10 -10.29 -28.04
C LYS A 416 0.86 -10.66 -29.30
N LEU A 417 1.89 -11.49 -29.18
CA LEU A 417 2.69 -11.94 -30.33
C LEU A 417 1.88 -12.92 -31.17
N ASP A 418 1.27 -13.88 -30.49
CA ASP A 418 0.37 -14.88 -31.06
C ASP A 418 -0.67 -15.34 -30.01
N ASN A 419 -1.28 -16.51 -30.23
CA ASN A 419 -2.27 -17.08 -29.30
C ASN A 419 -1.64 -17.66 -28.03
N HIS A 420 -0.33 -17.75 -27.93
CA HIS A 420 0.40 -18.36 -26.84
C HIS A 420 1.34 -17.41 -26.11
N PHE A 421 1.84 -16.40 -26.79
CA PHE A 421 2.82 -15.47 -26.24
C PHE A 421 2.29 -14.04 -26.18
N ASP A 422 2.48 -13.42 -25.06
CA ASP A 422 2.36 -11.97 -24.89
C ASP A 422 3.54 -11.41 -24.10
N PHE A 423 3.84 -10.14 -24.33
CA PHE A 423 4.83 -9.43 -23.53
C PHE A 423 4.36 -8.03 -23.16
N ASN A 424 4.93 -7.52 -22.10
CA ASN A 424 4.77 -6.12 -21.67
C ASN A 424 6.13 -5.52 -21.31
N VAL A 425 6.27 -4.23 -21.61
CA VAL A 425 7.42 -3.42 -21.22
C VAL A 425 6.91 -2.09 -20.69
N GLY A 426 7.37 -1.71 -19.51
CA GLY A 426 7.06 -0.43 -18.89
C GLY A 426 8.33 0.33 -18.54
N GLY A 427 8.27 1.65 -18.65
CA GLY A 427 9.35 2.55 -18.30
C GLY A 427 8.84 3.81 -17.63
N LEU A 428 9.46 4.20 -16.52
CA LEU A 428 9.25 5.46 -15.86
C LEU A 428 10.59 6.18 -15.69
N TYR A 429 10.66 7.40 -16.18
CA TYR A 429 11.68 8.35 -15.79
C TYR A 429 11.05 9.49 -15.01
N ASN A 430 11.53 9.76 -13.80
CA ASN A 430 11.01 10.84 -12.98
C ASN A 430 12.10 11.54 -12.17
N LYS A 431 11.78 12.72 -11.67
CA LYS A 431 12.66 13.54 -10.83
C LYS A 431 11.93 13.94 -9.54
N PRO A 432 11.77 12.99 -8.58
CA PRO A 432 11.18 13.29 -7.30
C PRO A 432 12.18 14.05 -6.41
N GLU A 433 11.79 15.23 -5.95
CA GLU A 433 12.62 16.11 -5.14
C GLU A 433 11.81 16.70 -3.99
N ASN A 434 12.44 16.88 -2.84
CA ASN A 434 11.86 17.60 -1.71
C ASN A 434 12.76 18.73 -1.21
N LYS A 435 12.14 19.68 -0.52
CA LYS A 435 12.80 20.72 0.27
C LYS A 435 12.38 20.61 1.73
N SER A 436 13.34 20.54 2.64
CA SER A 436 13.04 20.48 4.08
C SER A 436 12.74 21.85 4.73
N SER A 437 13.04 22.95 4.05
CA SER A 437 12.74 24.31 4.50
C SER A 437 12.53 25.24 3.31
N ALA A 438 11.92 26.41 3.53
CA ALA A 438 11.67 27.39 2.47
C ALA A 438 12.94 27.79 1.71
N ASN A 439 14.04 27.98 2.42
CA ASN A 439 15.36 28.34 1.86
C ASN A 439 16.28 27.15 1.61
N GLY A 440 15.79 25.91 1.83
CA GLY A 440 16.55 24.68 1.63
C GLY A 440 16.80 24.38 0.16
N GLN A 441 17.81 23.57 -0.11
CA GLN A 441 18.06 23.05 -1.44
C GLN A 441 17.11 21.88 -1.77
N TRP A 442 16.80 21.72 -3.04
CA TRP A 442 16.09 20.55 -3.55
C TRP A 442 16.97 19.31 -3.44
N LYS A 443 16.44 18.26 -2.82
CA LYS A 443 17.13 16.97 -2.65
C LYS A 443 16.34 15.89 -3.38
N ASN A 444 17.06 15.01 -4.07
CA ASN A 444 16.45 13.83 -4.68
C ASN A 444 15.91 12.90 -3.60
N VAL A 445 14.78 12.27 -3.91
CA VAL A 445 14.19 11.19 -3.11
C VAL A 445 13.83 10.06 -4.06
N LEU A 446 13.96 8.80 -3.63
CA LEU A 446 13.69 7.60 -4.43
C LEU A 446 14.61 7.42 -5.67
N GLY A 447 14.26 6.46 -6.53
CA GLY A 447 14.95 6.19 -7.79
C GLY A 447 14.37 7.02 -8.95
N ARG A 448 15.20 7.31 -9.96
CA ARG A 448 14.79 8.08 -11.14
C ARG A 448 14.32 7.22 -12.30
N TYR A 449 14.80 5.98 -12.41
CA TYR A 449 14.44 5.07 -13.48
C TYR A 449 13.75 3.86 -12.89
N GLN A 450 12.58 3.53 -13.44
CA GLN A 450 11.93 2.26 -13.19
C GLN A 450 11.64 1.61 -14.54
N LEU A 451 12.08 0.37 -14.70
CA LEU A 451 11.84 -0.41 -15.90
C LEU A 451 11.20 -1.73 -15.49
N SER A 452 10.19 -2.14 -16.21
CA SER A 452 9.54 -3.42 -16.05
C SER A 452 9.49 -4.16 -17.38
N ALA A 453 9.64 -5.47 -17.34
CA ALA A 453 9.45 -6.33 -18.49
C ALA A 453 8.78 -7.61 -18.05
N GLY A 454 7.84 -8.10 -18.84
CA GLY A 454 7.17 -9.38 -18.64
C GLY A 454 7.03 -10.12 -19.95
N LEU A 455 7.25 -11.42 -19.89
CA LEU A 455 6.98 -12.34 -20.99
C LEU A 455 6.12 -13.48 -20.45
N ASN A 456 4.97 -13.71 -21.08
CA ASN A 456 4.04 -14.75 -20.71
C ASN A 456 3.88 -15.71 -21.88
N TRP A 457 3.83 -16.99 -21.56
CA TRP A 457 3.52 -18.06 -22.47
C TRP A 457 2.44 -18.95 -21.88
N HIS A 458 1.48 -19.37 -22.68
CA HIS A 458 0.44 -20.28 -22.24
C HIS A 458 -0.07 -21.17 -23.38
N ASN A 459 -0.52 -22.34 -23.02
CA ASN A 459 -1.30 -23.23 -23.86
C ASN A 459 -2.45 -23.84 -23.04
N ARG A 460 -3.11 -24.88 -23.58
CA ARG A 460 -4.27 -25.51 -22.89
C ARG A 460 -3.91 -26.14 -21.55
N LYS A 461 -2.68 -26.62 -21.35
CA LYS A 461 -2.26 -27.40 -20.16
C LYS A 461 -1.16 -26.70 -19.35
N ALA A 462 -0.44 -25.79 -19.93
CA ALA A 462 0.73 -25.20 -19.32
C ALA A 462 0.78 -23.69 -19.52
N ASP A 463 1.41 -23.01 -18.58
CA ASP A 463 1.81 -21.60 -18.71
C ASP A 463 3.17 -21.37 -18.06
N ALA A 464 3.83 -20.33 -18.50
CA ALA A 464 5.05 -19.82 -17.90
C ALA A 464 5.08 -18.29 -18.01
N ALA A 465 5.63 -17.65 -17.01
CA ALA A 465 5.84 -16.21 -17.00
C ALA A 465 7.22 -15.86 -16.46
N PHE A 466 7.86 -14.88 -17.08
CA PHE A 466 9.06 -14.23 -16.56
C PHE A 466 8.76 -12.74 -16.38
N ASN A 467 9.05 -12.23 -15.19
CA ASN A 467 8.87 -10.81 -14.86
C ASN A 467 10.16 -10.24 -14.29
N MET A 468 10.48 -9.01 -14.70
CA MET A 468 11.64 -8.27 -14.24
C MET A 468 11.25 -6.83 -13.91
N ASN A 469 11.73 -6.33 -12.77
CA ASN A 469 11.59 -4.94 -12.34
C ASN A 469 12.95 -4.39 -11.94
N TYR A 470 13.31 -3.25 -12.52
CA TYR A 470 14.57 -2.56 -12.26
C TYR A 470 14.30 -1.14 -11.76
N MET A 471 14.99 -0.71 -10.71
CA MET A 471 14.99 0.66 -10.23
C MET A 471 16.43 1.18 -10.12
N GLY A 472 16.74 2.21 -10.89
CA GLY A 472 18.08 2.82 -10.96
C GLY A 472 18.13 4.27 -10.49
N LYS A 473 19.34 4.81 -10.37
CA LYS A 473 19.60 6.16 -9.85
C LYS A 473 18.91 6.42 -8.51
N ARG A 474 19.05 5.46 -7.60
CA ARG A 474 18.52 5.50 -6.24
C ARG A 474 19.47 6.27 -5.35
N VAL A 475 18.92 7.00 -4.39
CA VAL A 475 19.69 7.76 -3.41
C VAL A 475 19.20 7.45 -1.99
N ASN A 476 20.11 7.50 -1.04
CA ASN A 476 19.72 7.60 0.37
C ASN A 476 19.25 9.03 0.65
N ASN A 477 18.03 9.19 1.15
CA ASN A 477 17.40 10.51 1.33
C ASN A 477 18.15 11.41 2.32
N SER A 478 18.74 10.82 3.34
CA SER A 478 19.47 11.55 4.40
C SER A 478 20.85 11.99 3.93
N SER A 479 21.66 11.06 3.41
CA SER A 479 23.05 11.31 3.02
C SER A 479 23.21 11.80 1.58
N GLN A 480 22.18 11.68 0.74
CA GLN A 480 22.20 11.98 -0.70
C GLN A 480 23.25 11.18 -1.49
N LYS A 481 23.76 10.09 -0.93
CA LYS A 481 24.69 9.19 -1.62
C LYS A 481 23.92 8.24 -2.53
N ASP A 482 24.52 7.94 -3.67
CA ASP A 482 24.00 6.94 -4.59
C ASP A 482 23.92 5.56 -3.94
N VAL A 483 22.88 4.83 -4.26
CA VAL A 483 22.62 3.46 -3.82
C VAL A 483 22.54 2.55 -5.04
N ASN A 484 23.04 1.33 -4.91
CA ASN A 484 23.00 0.34 -5.98
C ASN A 484 21.59 0.15 -6.52
N PRO A 485 21.44 -0.11 -7.82
CA PRO A 485 20.15 -0.42 -8.41
C PRO A 485 19.49 -1.62 -7.75
N LEU A 486 18.17 -1.58 -7.66
CA LEU A 486 17.33 -2.71 -7.25
C LEU A 486 16.88 -3.45 -8.50
N LEU A 487 17.14 -4.76 -8.56
CA LEU A 487 16.63 -5.65 -9.60
C LEU A 487 15.90 -6.82 -8.96
N LEU A 488 14.61 -6.94 -9.29
CA LEU A 488 13.76 -8.05 -8.93
C LEU A 488 13.38 -8.83 -10.20
N SER A 489 13.47 -10.15 -10.15
CA SER A 489 13.16 -11.02 -11.28
C SER A 489 12.49 -12.29 -10.77
N ASN A 490 11.40 -12.68 -11.40
CA ASN A 490 10.59 -13.81 -10.98
C ASN A 490 10.22 -14.68 -12.18
N ILE A 491 10.13 -16.00 -11.96
CA ILE A 491 9.62 -16.98 -12.90
C ILE A 491 8.44 -17.69 -12.25
N HIS A 492 7.40 -17.89 -13.03
CA HIS A 492 6.29 -18.78 -12.73
C HIS A 492 6.17 -19.82 -13.83
N ALA A 493 5.86 -21.04 -13.47
CA ALA A 493 5.48 -22.10 -14.41
C ALA A 493 4.37 -22.96 -13.81
N GLY A 494 3.44 -23.39 -14.62
CA GLY A 494 2.35 -24.26 -14.20
C GLY A 494 2.01 -25.30 -15.26
N TYR A 495 1.65 -26.52 -14.82
CA TYR A 495 1.28 -27.62 -15.70
C TYR A 495 0.13 -28.44 -15.12
N GLU A 496 -0.89 -28.73 -15.94
CA GLU A 496 -2.01 -29.59 -15.57
C GLU A 496 -1.54 -31.07 -15.63
N VAL A 497 -1.27 -31.64 -14.46
CA VAL A 497 -0.76 -33.02 -14.32
C VAL A 497 -1.88 -34.05 -14.28
N VAL A 498 -3.05 -33.67 -13.80
CA VAL A 498 -4.29 -34.47 -13.80
C VAL A 498 -5.46 -33.55 -14.11
N LYS A 499 -6.59 -34.09 -14.50
CA LYS A 499 -7.81 -33.29 -14.74
C LYS A 499 -8.13 -32.46 -13.53
N ASN A 500 -8.26 -31.14 -13.70
CA ASN A 500 -8.49 -30.14 -12.64
C ASN A 500 -7.34 -29.99 -11.62
N GLY A 501 -6.24 -30.74 -11.77
CA GLY A 501 -5.09 -30.69 -10.87
C GLY A 501 -3.85 -30.14 -11.55
N ARG A 502 -3.29 -29.07 -11.00
CA ARG A 502 -2.20 -28.28 -11.56
C ARG A 502 -1.02 -28.21 -10.61
N LEU A 503 0.17 -28.56 -11.10
CA LEU A 503 1.43 -28.32 -10.41
C LEU A 503 1.94 -26.92 -10.80
N THR A 504 2.42 -26.15 -9.83
CA THR A 504 3.02 -24.82 -10.05
C THR A 504 4.42 -24.75 -9.45
N VAL A 505 5.27 -23.95 -10.06
CA VAL A 505 6.61 -23.62 -9.57
C VAL A 505 6.81 -22.11 -9.67
N ASP A 506 7.08 -21.48 -8.54
CA ASP A 506 7.39 -20.07 -8.44
C ASP A 506 8.83 -19.87 -7.96
N VAL A 507 9.62 -19.11 -8.71
CA VAL A 507 10.98 -18.74 -8.33
C VAL A 507 11.06 -17.23 -8.26
N ASN A 508 11.21 -16.68 -7.05
CA ASN A 508 11.39 -15.26 -6.84
C ASN A 508 12.87 -14.92 -6.70
N ASN A 509 13.24 -13.72 -7.18
CA ASN A 509 14.61 -13.24 -7.22
C ASN A 509 15.54 -14.26 -7.89
N VAL A 510 15.24 -14.59 -9.15
CA VAL A 510 15.93 -15.61 -9.95
C VAL A 510 17.45 -15.42 -9.96
N PHE A 511 17.92 -14.19 -10.02
CA PHE A 511 19.35 -13.86 -10.04
C PHE A 511 20.00 -13.86 -8.64
N ASN A 512 19.23 -14.21 -7.59
CA ASN A 512 19.70 -14.27 -6.20
C ASN A 512 20.40 -12.98 -5.73
N ARG A 513 19.93 -11.84 -6.16
CA ARG A 513 20.51 -10.55 -5.79
C ARG A 513 20.13 -10.19 -4.36
N ARG A 514 21.04 -9.52 -3.67
CA ARG A 514 20.79 -8.90 -2.36
C ARG A 514 20.99 -7.41 -2.48
N ASP A 515 19.99 -6.76 -3.05
CA ASP A 515 19.98 -5.32 -3.23
C ASP A 515 19.29 -4.66 -2.03
N LEU A 516 19.74 -3.47 -1.69
CA LEU A 516 19.12 -2.66 -0.65
C LEU A 516 17.70 -2.28 -1.11
N SER A 517 16.67 -2.82 -0.45
CA SER A 517 15.27 -2.54 -0.81
C SER A 517 14.82 -1.17 -0.32
N ASP A 518 15.23 -0.79 0.89
CA ASP A 518 14.99 0.52 1.47
C ASP A 518 16.35 1.23 1.72
N PRO A 519 16.69 2.27 0.94
CA PRO A 519 17.94 3.00 1.09
C PRO A 519 18.13 3.68 2.44
N ASP A 520 17.03 4.05 3.12
CA ASP A 520 17.08 4.73 4.41
C ASP A 520 16.99 3.77 5.59
N GLY A 521 16.27 2.66 5.42
CA GLY A 521 16.04 1.65 6.46
C GLY A 521 17.09 0.54 6.54
N ASN A 522 18.02 0.49 5.58
CA ASN A 522 19.02 -0.57 5.45
C ASN A 522 18.43 -2.00 5.35
N TYR A 523 17.24 -2.14 4.75
CA TYR A 523 16.65 -3.43 4.47
C TYR A 523 17.04 -3.91 3.07
N TYR A 524 17.41 -5.19 2.98
CA TYR A 524 17.83 -5.83 1.73
C TYR A 524 16.74 -6.74 1.21
N THR A 525 16.76 -6.99 -0.10
CA THR A 525 15.90 -7.99 -0.72
C THR A 525 16.25 -9.37 -0.19
N TRP A 526 15.25 -10.20 -0.08
CA TRP A 526 15.43 -11.62 0.23
C TRP A 526 16.17 -12.29 -0.94
N GLY A 527 17.10 -13.16 -0.66
CA GLY A 527 17.72 -13.99 -1.68
C GLY A 527 16.68 -14.85 -2.41
N ARG A 528 17.12 -15.66 -3.36
CA ARG A 528 16.24 -16.51 -4.14
C ARG A 528 15.36 -17.39 -3.26
N THR A 529 14.07 -17.37 -3.57
CA THR A 529 13.08 -18.28 -2.99
C THR A 529 12.41 -19.07 -4.10
N PHE A 530 12.03 -20.30 -3.80
CA PHE A 530 11.18 -21.12 -4.68
C PHE A 530 10.06 -21.76 -3.88
N LEU A 531 8.94 -21.91 -4.55
CA LEU A 531 7.73 -22.55 -4.03
C LEU A 531 7.23 -23.53 -5.09
N VAL A 532 6.92 -24.75 -4.69
CA VAL A 532 6.22 -25.73 -5.50
C VAL A 532 4.83 -25.90 -4.93
N GLY A 533 3.83 -25.68 -5.75
CA GLY A 533 2.42 -25.73 -5.36
C GLY A 533 1.63 -26.75 -6.15
N PHE A 534 0.54 -27.21 -5.56
CA PHE A 534 -0.46 -28.03 -6.22
C PHE A 534 -1.84 -27.43 -6.00
N ASP A 535 -2.53 -27.18 -7.10
CA ASP A 535 -3.89 -26.66 -7.16
C ASP A 535 -4.85 -27.74 -7.63
N TYR A 536 -5.96 -27.91 -6.93
CA TYR A 536 -7.03 -28.79 -7.36
C TYR A 536 -8.38 -28.07 -7.35
N LYS A 537 -9.08 -28.10 -8.49
CA LYS A 537 -10.45 -27.57 -8.64
C LYS A 537 -11.45 -28.71 -8.57
N PHE A 538 -12.51 -28.61 -7.78
CA PHE A 538 -13.50 -29.66 -7.57
C PHE A 538 -14.93 -29.17 -7.69
#